data_9ddf3f4b06a1e9f2937707f1c06c906c
#
_entry.id   9ddf3f4b06a1e9f2937707f1c06c906c
#
_cell.length_a   1.000
_cell.length_b   1.000
_cell.length_c   1.000
_cell.angle_alpha   90.00
_cell.angle_beta   90.00
_cell.angle_gamma   90.00
#
_symmetry.space_group_name_H-M   'P 1'
#
loop_
_entity.id
_entity.type
_entity.pdbx_description
1 polymer ?
#
loop_
_entity_poly.entity_id
_entity_poly.type
_entity_poly.pdbx_seq_one_letter_code
_entity_poly.pdbx_strand_id
1 'polypeptide(L)'
;MLGTVVGMLPGLGPATGVAVLLPMTFAMGPTAALITMTGVYIGAMFGGSRSSILINTPGDGAALAATFDGYPMAMKGRAESALAISAIASLIGGTIAAILMTLLAEPVAGFALKFGPAEYFLLMVAALSMTASMSKGNMLKGFLSM
;
A
#
# COMPACT_ATOMS: atom_id res chain seq x y z
N MET A 1 -4.98 -9.05 -11.20
CA MET A 1 -6.44 -9.22 -11.04
C MET A 1 -6.84 -9.44 -9.58
N LEU A 2 -6.40 -10.52 -8.88
CA LEU A 2 -6.77 -10.75 -7.47
C LEU A 2 -6.44 -9.57 -6.57
N GLY A 3 -5.25 -9.00 -6.68
CA GLY A 3 -4.85 -7.83 -5.89
C GLY A 3 -5.78 -6.62 -6.07
N THR A 4 -6.19 -6.32 -7.30
CA THR A 4 -7.11 -5.18 -7.56
C THR A 4 -8.47 -5.39 -6.92
N VAL A 5 -9.00 -6.61 -6.91
CA VAL A 5 -10.28 -6.93 -6.25
C VAL A 5 -10.15 -6.75 -4.74
N VAL A 6 -9.09 -7.27 -4.14
CA VAL A 6 -8.82 -7.09 -2.70
C VAL A 6 -8.65 -5.62 -2.33
N GLY A 7 -7.92 -4.86 -3.14
CA GLY A 7 -7.68 -3.43 -2.90
C GLY A 7 -8.91 -2.55 -3.08
N MET A 8 -9.90 -2.98 -3.86
CA MET A 8 -11.19 -2.28 -3.98
C MET A 8 -12.07 -2.42 -2.73
N LEU A 9 -11.80 -3.40 -1.89
CA LEU A 9 -12.54 -3.58 -0.64
C LEU A 9 -12.02 -2.59 0.40
N PRO A 10 -12.85 -1.66 0.90
CA PRO A 10 -12.43 -0.64 1.85
C PRO A 10 -11.85 -1.25 3.12
N GLY A 11 -10.70 -0.76 3.55
CA GLY A 11 -10.04 -1.21 4.78
C GLY A 11 -9.21 -2.50 4.67
N LEU A 12 -9.24 -3.19 3.53
CA LEU A 12 -8.43 -4.41 3.34
C LEU A 12 -7.04 -4.12 2.75
N GLY A 13 -6.62 -2.98 2.54
CA GLY A 13 -5.29 -2.55 2.08
C GLY A 13 -4.34 -3.59 1.47
N PRO A 14 -3.25 -3.18 0.87
CA PRO A 14 -2.32 -4.12 0.21
C PRO A 14 -1.64 -5.09 1.18
N ALA A 15 -1.41 -4.67 2.44
CA ALA A 15 -0.80 -5.54 3.45
C ALA A 15 -1.69 -6.73 3.80
N THR A 16 -3.00 -6.50 3.98
CA THR A 16 -3.97 -7.56 4.23
C THR A 16 -4.10 -8.50 3.03
N GLY A 17 -4.09 -7.94 1.80
CA GLY A 17 -4.11 -8.74 0.57
C GLY A 17 -2.91 -9.69 0.48
N VAL A 18 -1.72 -9.22 0.79
CA VAL A 18 -0.51 -10.05 0.86
C VAL A 18 -0.64 -11.09 1.96
N ALA A 19 -1.06 -10.72 3.17
CA ALA A 19 -1.17 -11.64 4.30
C ALA A 19 -2.15 -12.80 4.04
N VAL A 20 -3.30 -12.52 3.42
CA VAL A 20 -4.30 -13.54 3.08
C VAL A 20 -3.80 -14.52 2.01
N LEU A 21 -3.02 -14.03 1.05
CA LEU A 21 -2.52 -14.85 -0.05
C LEU A 21 -1.15 -15.50 0.24
N LEU A 22 -0.48 -15.08 1.32
CA LEU A 22 0.82 -15.61 1.71
C LEU A 22 0.85 -17.14 1.83
N PRO A 23 -0.14 -17.83 2.44
CA PRO A 23 -0.12 -19.30 2.54
C PRO A 23 -0.10 -20.01 1.18
N MET A 24 -0.69 -19.40 0.15
CA MET A 24 -0.69 -19.99 -1.20
C MET A 24 0.71 -20.00 -1.82
N THR A 25 1.58 -19.10 -1.39
CA THR A 25 2.95 -19.02 -1.92
C THR A 25 3.88 -20.10 -1.41
N PHE A 26 3.55 -20.78 -0.31
CA PHE A 26 4.36 -21.88 0.21
C PHE A 26 4.46 -23.08 -0.75
N ALA A 27 3.46 -23.24 -1.64
CA ALA A 27 3.47 -24.26 -2.69
C ALA A 27 4.23 -23.81 -3.95
N MET A 28 4.73 -22.57 -4.00
CA MET A 28 5.40 -21.98 -5.15
C MET A 28 6.90 -21.91 -4.94
N GLY A 29 7.68 -21.90 -6.04
CA GLY A 29 9.11 -21.58 -5.94
C GLY A 29 9.33 -20.12 -5.51
N PRO A 30 10.49 -19.80 -4.89
CA PRO A 30 10.74 -18.48 -4.29
C PRO A 30 10.50 -17.29 -5.24
N THR A 31 10.96 -17.41 -6.47
CA THR A 31 10.80 -16.36 -7.49
C THR A 31 9.33 -16.15 -7.86
N ALA A 32 8.58 -17.22 -8.06
CA ALA A 32 7.15 -17.14 -8.38
C ALA A 32 6.35 -16.57 -7.21
N ALA A 33 6.71 -16.93 -5.98
CA ALA A 33 6.11 -16.36 -4.76
C ALA A 33 6.32 -14.85 -4.66
N LEU A 34 7.55 -14.37 -4.86
CA LEU A 34 7.88 -12.95 -4.84
C LEU A 34 7.14 -12.16 -5.92
N ILE A 35 7.10 -12.68 -7.16
CA ILE A 35 6.37 -12.03 -8.26
C ILE A 35 4.87 -11.95 -7.94
N THR A 36 4.30 -13.04 -7.41
CA THR A 36 2.89 -13.10 -7.05
C THR A 36 2.56 -12.09 -5.94
N MET A 37 3.35 -12.04 -4.87
CA MET A 37 3.14 -11.11 -3.76
C MET A 37 3.27 -9.65 -4.20
N THR A 38 4.30 -9.34 -5.00
CA THR A 38 4.48 -7.99 -5.56
C THR A 38 3.30 -7.61 -6.46
N GLY A 39 2.84 -8.53 -7.31
CA GLY A 39 1.68 -8.31 -8.16
C GLY A 39 0.38 -8.09 -7.39
N VAL A 40 0.18 -8.81 -6.28
CA VAL A 40 -0.95 -8.60 -5.37
C VAL A 40 -0.86 -7.24 -4.68
N TYR A 41 0.31 -6.88 -4.18
CA TYR A 41 0.55 -5.60 -3.50
C TYR A 41 0.27 -4.41 -4.43
N ILE A 42 0.89 -4.38 -5.61
CA ILE A 42 0.68 -3.31 -6.60
C ILE A 42 -0.78 -3.28 -7.07
N GLY A 43 -1.36 -4.46 -7.32
CA GLY A 43 -2.76 -4.56 -7.71
C GLY A 43 -3.71 -4.02 -6.64
N ALA A 44 -3.44 -4.28 -5.37
CA ALA A 44 -4.26 -3.79 -4.26
C ALA A 44 -4.15 -2.27 -4.10
N MET A 45 -2.96 -1.69 -4.23
CA MET A 45 -2.79 -0.24 -4.23
C MET A 45 -3.56 0.44 -5.37
N PHE A 46 -3.51 -0.15 -6.57
CA PHE A 46 -4.26 0.35 -7.71
C PHE A 46 -5.79 0.21 -7.53
N GLY A 47 -6.23 -0.89 -6.89
CA GLY A 47 -7.64 -1.10 -6.53
C GLY A 47 -8.14 -0.07 -5.51
N GLY A 48 -7.33 0.23 -4.49
CA GLY A 48 -7.62 1.23 -3.46
C GLY A 48 -7.80 2.65 -4.01
N SER A 49 -7.02 3.03 -5.03
CA SER A 49 -7.19 4.32 -5.71
C SER A 49 -8.56 4.44 -6.39
N ARG A 50 -9.08 3.35 -6.95
CA ARG A 50 -10.39 3.33 -7.61
C ARG A 50 -11.53 3.49 -6.63
N SER A 51 -11.50 2.78 -5.50
CA SER A 51 -12.49 2.95 -4.44
C SER A 51 -12.46 4.36 -3.85
N SER A 52 -11.27 4.95 -3.71
CA SER A 52 -11.08 6.34 -3.28
C SER A 52 -11.78 7.33 -4.23
N ILE A 53 -11.60 7.17 -5.54
CA ILE A 53 -12.16 8.07 -6.55
C ILE A 53 -13.67 7.89 -6.69
N LEU A 54 -14.17 6.65 -6.67
CA LEU A 54 -15.58 6.38 -6.98
C LEU A 54 -16.51 6.52 -5.79
N ILE A 55 -16.07 6.07 -4.61
CA ILE A 55 -16.94 5.98 -3.42
C ILE A 55 -16.37 6.69 -2.19
N ASN A 56 -15.30 7.48 -2.35
CA ASN A 56 -14.66 8.23 -1.27
C ASN A 56 -14.20 7.36 -0.09
N THR A 57 -13.90 6.11 -0.34
CA THR A 57 -13.41 5.16 0.68
C THR A 57 -12.03 4.65 0.29
N PRO A 58 -10.95 5.21 0.87
CA PRO A 58 -9.61 4.79 0.56
C PRO A 58 -9.36 3.36 1.06
N GLY A 59 -8.72 2.53 0.23
CA GLY A 59 -8.30 1.19 0.61
C GLY A 59 -7.06 1.20 1.50
N ASP A 60 -6.24 2.24 1.38
CA ASP A 60 -5.01 2.43 2.16
C ASP A 60 -4.69 3.93 2.35
N GLY A 61 -3.66 4.23 3.16
CA GLY A 61 -3.24 5.59 3.44
C GLY A 61 -2.74 6.37 2.22
N ALA A 62 -2.12 5.72 1.25
CA ALA A 62 -1.64 6.35 0.03
C ALA A 62 -2.82 6.74 -0.90
N ALA A 63 -3.85 5.90 -0.95
CA ALA A 63 -5.06 6.14 -1.73
C ALA A 63 -5.91 7.31 -1.18
N LEU A 64 -5.65 7.74 0.05
CA LEU A 64 -6.32 8.88 0.66
C LEU A 64 -6.11 10.18 -0.13
N ALA A 65 -4.93 10.38 -0.70
CA ALA A 65 -4.65 11.54 -1.56
C ALA A 65 -5.57 11.60 -2.78
N ALA A 66 -5.96 10.46 -3.34
CA ALA A 66 -6.86 10.39 -4.48
C ALA A 66 -8.31 10.77 -4.14
N THR A 67 -8.70 10.81 -2.86
CA THR A 67 -10.05 11.24 -2.46
C THR A 67 -10.23 12.75 -2.58
N PHE A 68 -9.16 13.54 -2.39
CA PHE A 68 -9.27 15.01 -2.35
C PHE A 68 -9.66 15.61 -3.71
N ASP A 69 -9.11 15.10 -4.79
CA ASP A 69 -9.37 15.62 -6.13
C ASP A 69 -10.20 14.64 -6.98
N GLY A 70 -9.95 13.34 -6.84
CA GLY A 70 -10.56 12.30 -7.65
C GLY A 70 -12.06 12.15 -7.38
N TYR A 71 -12.46 12.11 -6.12
CA TYR A 71 -13.87 11.99 -5.74
C TYR A 71 -14.71 13.22 -6.15
N PRO A 72 -14.29 14.48 -5.91
CA PRO A 72 -14.99 15.64 -6.43
C PRO A 72 -15.11 15.68 -7.95
N MET A 73 -14.11 15.16 -8.69
CA MET A 73 -14.21 15.00 -10.13
C MET A 73 -15.28 13.97 -10.52
N ALA A 74 -15.34 12.84 -9.81
CA ALA A 74 -16.34 11.80 -10.04
C ALA A 74 -17.75 12.33 -9.77
N MET A 75 -17.96 13.10 -8.70
CA MET A 75 -19.25 13.72 -8.38
C MET A 75 -19.71 14.73 -9.45
N LYS A 76 -18.79 15.36 -10.16
CA LYS A 76 -19.08 16.24 -11.30
C LYS A 76 -19.32 15.50 -12.62
N GLY A 77 -19.50 14.17 -12.59
CA GLY A 77 -19.70 13.34 -13.78
C GLY A 77 -18.43 13.07 -14.59
N ARG A 78 -17.25 13.37 -14.06
CA ARG A 78 -15.94 13.18 -14.73
C ARG A 78 -15.14 12.02 -14.15
N ALA A 79 -15.83 10.97 -13.71
CA ALA A 79 -15.21 9.79 -13.11
C ALA A 79 -14.22 9.10 -14.06
N GLU A 80 -14.56 8.98 -15.35
CA GLU A 80 -13.67 8.38 -16.35
C GLU A 80 -12.34 9.14 -16.45
N SER A 81 -12.40 10.47 -16.48
CA SER A 81 -11.18 11.29 -16.54
C SER A 81 -10.32 11.12 -15.27
N ALA A 82 -10.93 11.07 -14.10
CA ALA A 82 -10.22 10.86 -12.85
C ALA A 82 -9.54 9.49 -12.78
N LEU A 83 -10.24 8.44 -13.22
CA LEU A 83 -9.69 7.09 -13.30
C LEU A 83 -8.56 6.97 -14.33
N ALA A 84 -8.72 7.61 -15.50
CA ALA A 84 -7.69 7.62 -16.55
C ALA A 84 -6.41 8.33 -16.06
N ILE A 85 -6.54 9.50 -15.44
CA ILE A 85 -5.40 10.24 -14.87
C ILE A 85 -4.71 9.39 -13.79
N SER A 86 -5.47 8.77 -12.90
CA SER A 86 -4.93 7.88 -11.87
C SER A 86 -4.16 6.69 -12.46
N ALA A 87 -4.68 6.09 -13.55
CA ALA A 87 -4.02 4.97 -14.23
C ALA A 87 -2.70 5.41 -14.89
N ILE A 88 -2.70 6.56 -15.59
CA ILE A 88 -1.50 7.11 -16.23
C ILE A 88 -0.46 7.51 -15.19
N ALA A 89 -0.87 8.18 -14.10
CA ALA A 89 0.01 8.55 -13.01
C ALA A 89 0.64 7.31 -12.34
N SER A 90 -0.15 6.25 -12.13
CA SER A 90 0.34 4.98 -11.59
C SER A 90 1.34 4.28 -12.52
N LEU A 91 1.12 4.34 -13.83
CA LEU A 91 2.06 3.79 -14.82
C LEU A 91 3.40 4.54 -14.78
N ILE A 92 3.35 5.86 -14.81
CA ILE A 92 4.56 6.70 -14.79
C ILE A 92 5.29 6.54 -13.45
N GLY A 93 4.57 6.69 -12.33
CA GLY A 93 5.13 6.56 -10.99
C GLY A 93 5.70 5.16 -10.74
N GLY A 94 4.98 4.12 -11.15
CA GLY A 94 5.42 2.73 -11.05
C GLY A 94 6.67 2.43 -11.87
N THR A 95 6.77 2.99 -13.07
CA THR A 95 7.97 2.85 -13.93
C THR A 95 9.18 3.53 -13.30
N ILE A 96 9.03 4.76 -12.82
CA ILE A 96 10.09 5.49 -12.12
C ILE A 96 10.52 4.74 -10.85
N ALA A 97 9.55 4.26 -10.06
CA ALA A 97 9.82 3.49 -8.86
C ALA A 97 10.57 2.19 -9.14
N ALA A 98 10.22 1.48 -10.23
CA ALA A 98 10.92 0.26 -10.64
C ALA A 98 12.38 0.53 -11.02
N ILE A 99 12.63 1.61 -11.76
CA ILE A 99 14.01 2.03 -12.12
C ILE A 99 14.80 2.39 -10.86
N LEU A 100 14.24 3.23 -9.99
CA LEU A 100 14.90 3.62 -8.76
C LEU A 100 15.17 2.42 -7.85
N MET A 101 14.20 1.51 -7.73
CA MET A 101 14.37 0.30 -6.93
C MET A 101 15.50 -0.58 -7.47
N THR A 102 15.60 -0.75 -8.79
CA THR A 102 16.68 -1.54 -9.40
C THR A 102 18.05 -0.93 -9.15
N LEU A 103 18.17 0.39 -9.21
CA LEU A 103 19.43 1.10 -8.98
C LEU A 103 19.84 1.14 -7.48
N LEU A 104 18.85 1.24 -6.59
CA LEU A 104 19.08 1.43 -5.16
C LEU A 104 18.96 0.12 -4.36
N ALA A 105 18.54 -0.99 -4.97
CA ALA A 105 18.32 -2.25 -4.26
C ALA A 105 19.58 -2.75 -3.54
N GLU A 106 20.73 -2.76 -4.22
CA GLU A 106 21.98 -3.24 -3.61
C GLU A 106 22.47 -2.36 -2.44
N PRO A 107 22.59 -1.02 -2.58
CA PRO A 107 23.04 -0.19 -1.47
C PRO A 107 22.05 -0.18 -0.30
N VAL A 108 20.74 -0.20 -0.58
CA VAL A 108 19.71 -0.25 0.47
C VAL A 108 19.72 -1.61 1.19
N ALA A 109 19.85 -2.71 0.46
CA ALA A 109 19.97 -4.04 1.06
C ALA A 109 21.22 -4.14 1.94
N GLY A 110 22.38 -3.64 1.47
CA GLY A 110 23.59 -3.61 2.23
C GLY A 110 23.50 -2.78 3.52
N PHE A 111 22.71 -1.71 3.51
CA PHE A 111 22.40 -0.94 4.71
C PHE A 111 21.45 -1.67 5.64
N ALA A 112 20.36 -2.23 5.09
CA ALA A 112 19.34 -2.94 5.86
C ALA A 112 19.88 -4.17 6.58
N LEU A 113 20.82 -4.91 5.97
CA LEU A 113 21.46 -6.07 6.58
C LEU A 113 22.38 -5.74 7.75
N LYS A 114 22.73 -4.47 7.97
CA LYS A 114 23.49 -4.03 9.16
C LYS A 114 22.61 -3.90 10.40
N PHE A 115 21.29 -3.87 10.21
CA PHE A 115 20.34 -3.82 11.32
C PHE A 115 20.18 -5.22 11.91
N GLY A 116 20.46 -5.36 13.19
CA GLY A 116 20.21 -6.58 13.94
C GLY A 116 18.77 -6.67 14.46
N PRO A 117 18.40 -7.79 15.09
CA PRO A 117 17.04 -7.98 15.63
C PRO A 117 16.62 -6.91 16.66
N ALA A 118 17.57 -6.38 17.42
CA ALA A 118 17.30 -5.34 18.42
C ALA A 118 16.92 -4.00 17.76
N GLU A 119 17.61 -3.63 16.69
CA GLU A 119 17.32 -2.40 15.93
C GLU A 119 15.96 -2.49 15.24
N TYR A 120 15.61 -3.64 14.67
CA TYR A 120 14.28 -3.88 14.10
C TYR A 120 13.18 -3.77 15.16
N PHE A 121 13.39 -4.32 16.36
CA PHE A 121 12.45 -4.19 17.46
C PHE A 121 12.24 -2.72 17.85
N LEU A 122 13.33 -1.95 17.99
CA LEU A 122 13.25 -0.52 18.29
C LEU A 122 12.53 0.28 17.19
N LEU A 123 12.77 -0.04 15.92
CA LEU A 123 12.06 0.58 14.79
C LEU A 123 10.55 0.29 14.85
N MET A 124 10.16 -0.95 15.16
CA MET A 124 8.74 -1.30 15.33
C MET A 124 8.10 -0.54 16.50
N VAL A 125 8.77 -0.46 17.64
CA VAL A 125 8.29 0.31 18.79
C VAL A 125 8.17 1.79 18.45
N ALA A 126 9.14 2.36 17.74
CA ALA A 126 9.09 3.74 17.29
C ALA A 126 7.91 3.99 16.33
N ALA A 127 7.70 3.11 15.35
CA ALA A 127 6.57 3.22 14.42
C ALA A 127 5.22 3.14 15.14
N LEU A 128 5.06 2.20 16.06
CA LEU A 128 3.84 2.07 16.87
C LEU A 128 3.62 3.31 17.75
N SER A 129 4.68 3.85 18.37
CA SER A 129 4.56 5.05 19.21
C SER A 129 4.19 6.29 18.40
N MET A 130 4.72 6.43 17.17
CA MET A 130 4.33 7.51 16.26
C MET A 130 2.85 7.42 15.89
N THR A 131 2.38 6.22 15.55
CA THR A 131 0.98 6.01 15.17
C THR A 131 0.05 6.26 16.35
N ALA A 132 0.41 5.80 17.54
CA ALA A 132 -0.34 6.08 18.76
C ALA A 132 -0.39 7.59 19.09
N SER A 133 0.72 8.31 18.86
CA SER A 133 0.80 9.77 19.05
C SER A 133 -0.09 10.55 18.08
N MET A 134 -0.33 10.05 16.88
CA MET A 134 -1.22 10.67 15.89
C MET A 134 -2.70 10.46 16.22
N SER A 135 -3.05 9.53 17.09
CA SER A 135 -4.42 9.30 17.55
C SER A 135 -4.85 10.43 18.49
N LYS A 136 -5.66 11.35 17.98
CA LYS A 136 -6.19 12.48 18.75
C LYS A 136 -7.11 11.97 19.87
N GLY A 137 -6.66 12.07 21.12
CA GLY A 137 -7.51 11.90 22.31
C GLY A 137 -6.86 11.11 23.44
N ASN A 138 -6.75 9.81 23.38
CA ASN A 138 -6.18 8.98 24.43
C ASN A 138 -5.17 7.98 23.85
N MET A 139 -3.90 8.13 24.23
CA MET A 139 -2.81 7.25 23.83
C MET A 139 -3.15 5.77 24.04
N LEU A 140 -3.77 5.43 25.19
CA LEU A 140 -4.21 4.08 25.51
C LEU A 140 -5.26 3.53 24.53
N LYS A 141 -6.21 4.37 24.08
CA LYS A 141 -7.18 3.97 23.06
C LYS A 141 -6.53 3.81 21.68
N GLY A 142 -5.52 4.62 21.36
CA GLY A 142 -4.74 4.46 20.15
C GLY A 142 -4.00 3.13 20.10
N PHE A 143 -3.38 2.72 21.20
CA PHE A 143 -2.72 1.41 21.32
C PHE A 143 -3.69 0.21 21.26
N LEU A 144 -4.89 0.35 21.81
CA LEU A 144 -5.89 -0.73 21.80
C LEU A 144 -6.64 -0.87 20.47
N SER A 145 -6.57 0.13 19.61
CA SER A 145 -7.23 0.13 18.29
C SER A 145 -6.32 -0.33 17.14
N MET A 146 -5.07 -0.62 17.42
CA MET A 146 -4.07 -1.17 16.49
C MET A 146 -4.03 -2.70 16.55
#